data_f1418a2d4f1db47cd089de753a35ae40
#
_entry.id   f1418a2d4f1db47cd089de753a35ae40
#
_cell.length_a   1.000
_cell.length_b   1.000
_cell.length_c   1.000
_cell.angle_alpha   90.00
_cell.angle_beta   90.00
_cell.angle_gamma   90.00
#
_symmetry.space_group_name_H-M   'P 1'
#
loop_
_entity.id
_entity.type
_entity.pdbx_description
1 polymer ?
#
loop_
_entity_poly.entity_id
_entity_poly.type
_entity_poly.pdbx_seq_one_letter_code
_entity_poly.pdbx_strand_id
1 'polypeptide(L)'
;MTVAVDIGRSPRLPERDLPPCGCGIPGEASASTCYCGVEDLLRIIRRRYSLAVMNAIHNHRTPRYHDVAQALPGISSSTLAETLRALEAAQLLRRNAGSDNNPFATYVLTDSGVKLLSRLRQLLQEL
;
A
#
# COMPACT_ATOMS: atom_id res chain seq x y z
N MET A 1 -10.99 21.40 4.21
CA MET A 1 -10.85 20.70 4.08
C MET A 1 -11.33 20.04 3.54
N THR A 2 -11.51 20.13 3.38
CA THR A 2 -12.10 19.45 2.99
C THR A 2 -11.53 18.63 2.43
N VAL A 3 -11.00 18.72 2.03
CA VAL A 3 -10.45 17.86 1.58
C VAL A 3 -10.29 16.75 2.09
N ALA A 4 -10.32 16.65 3.05
CA ALA A 4 -10.18 15.48 3.64
C ALA A 4 -10.99 14.48 3.17
N VAL A 5 -12.04 14.86 2.80
CA VAL A 5 -12.92 13.94 2.37
C VAL A 5 -12.51 13.20 1.22
N ASP A 6 -12.01 13.86 0.27
CA ASP A 6 -11.64 13.15 -0.86
C ASP A 6 -10.60 12.18 -0.61
N ILE A 7 -9.75 12.49 0.29
CA ILE A 7 -8.77 11.57 0.61
C ILE A 7 -9.37 10.34 1.08
N GLY A 8 -10.35 10.47 1.84
CA GLY A 8 -10.92 9.33 2.43
C GLY A 8 -11.48 8.39 1.48
N ARG A 9 -11.90 8.85 0.29
CA ARG A 9 -12.56 7.93 -0.39
C ARG A 9 -11.81 7.34 -1.38
N SER A 10 -10.69 7.68 -1.58
CA SER A 10 -10.11 7.14 -2.62
C SER A 10 -10.07 5.77 -2.64
N PRO A 11 -9.46 5.14 -3.40
CA PRO A 11 -9.64 3.86 -3.89
C PRO A 11 -9.77 2.78 -2.92
N ARG A 12 -9.87 2.99 -1.71
CA ARG A 12 -9.99 1.92 -0.87
C ARG A 12 -11.31 1.32 -0.98
N LEU A 13 -11.57 0.36 -0.20
CA LEU A 13 -12.82 -0.33 -0.23
C LEU A 13 -13.97 0.63 -0.09
N PRO A 14 -15.07 0.35 -0.73
CA PRO A 14 -16.24 1.17 -0.56
C PRO A 14 -16.67 1.18 0.88
N GLU A 15 -16.85 2.35 1.39
CA GLU A 15 -17.15 2.45 2.79
C GLU A 15 -18.44 1.78 3.17
N ARG A 16 -19.37 1.74 2.27
CA ARG A 16 -20.64 1.15 2.60
C ARG A 16 -20.55 -0.34 2.79
N ASP A 17 -19.48 -0.95 2.32
CA ASP A 17 -19.33 -2.37 2.49
C ASP A 17 -18.55 -2.70 3.73
N LEU A 18 -18.10 -1.72 4.46
CA LEU A 18 -17.32 -1.99 5.64
C LEU A 18 -18.21 -2.11 6.84
N PRO A 19 -17.87 -2.96 7.76
CA PRO A 19 -18.65 -3.03 8.99
C PRO A 19 -18.48 -1.74 9.77
N PRO A 20 -19.34 -1.49 10.71
CA PRO A 20 -19.16 -0.33 11.55
C PRO A 20 -17.80 -0.38 12.20
N CYS A 21 -17.24 0.79 12.44
CA CYS A 21 -15.95 0.86 13.02
C CYS A 21 -15.93 0.23 14.39
N GLY A 22 -14.98 -0.61 14.67
CA GLY A 22 -14.89 -1.26 15.96
C GLY A 22 -14.07 -0.49 16.96
N CYS A 23 -13.87 0.79 16.75
CA CYS A 23 -13.02 1.56 17.62
C CYS A 23 -13.65 1.94 18.96
N GLY A 24 -14.93 1.71 19.10
CA GLY A 24 -15.57 2.03 20.37
C GLY A 24 -16.03 3.45 20.50
N ILE A 25 -15.89 4.26 19.51
CA ILE A 25 -16.37 5.62 19.57
C ILE A 25 -17.88 5.59 19.35
N PRO A 26 -18.64 6.10 20.29
CA PRO A 26 -20.08 5.97 20.18
C PRO A 26 -20.69 6.97 19.25
N GLY A 27 -21.93 6.71 18.93
CA GLY A 27 -22.74 7.65 18.28
C GLY A 27 -22.41 7.87 16.85
N GLU A 28 -22.22 9.07 16.50
CA GLU A 28 -22.06 9.36 15.24
C GLU A 28 -20.78 9.09 14.68
N ALA A 29 -19.93 8.37 15.23
CA ALA A 29 -18.67 8.05 14.67
C ALA A 29 -18.87 7.49 13.31
N SER A 30 -18.45 8.18 12.34
CA SER A 30 -18.56 7.70 11.00
C SER A 30 -17.17 7.46 10.48
N ALA A 31 -17.07 6.89 9.31
CA ALA A 31 -15.78 6.63 8.72
C ALA A 31 -14.98 7.90 8.58
N SER A 32 -15.63 9.02 8.49
CA SER A 32 -14.91 10.26 8.34
C SER A 32 -14.33 10.80 9.63
N THR A 33 -14.81 10.32 10.77
CA THR A 33 -14.28 10.81 12.04
C THR A 33 -13.40 9.81 12.74
N CYS A 34 -13.31 8.61 12.23
CA CYS A 34 -12.55 7.58 12.87
C CYS A 34 -11.31 7.28 12.06
N TYR A 35 -10.24 6.93 12.71
CA TYR A 35 -9.00 6.64 12.03
C TYR A 35 -8.70 5.14 11.95
N CYS A 36 -9.70 4.30 12.16
CA CYS A 36 -9.45 2.86 12.13
C CYS A 36 -8.91 2.38 10.79
N GLY A 37 -9.41 2.93 9.71
CA GLY A 37 -8.89 2.56 8.40
C GLY A 37 -7.44 2.97 8.21
N VAL A 38 -7.08 4.12 8.77
CA VAL A 38 -5.70 4.57 8.71
C VAL A 38 -4.83 3.67 9.55
N GLU A 39 -5.33 3.23 10.70
CA GLU A 39 -4.54 2.36 11.54
C GLU A 39 -4.26 1.03 10.88
N ASP A 40 -5.21 0.49 10.15
CA ASP A 40 -4.97 -0.73 9.42
C ASP A 40 -3.89 -0.52 8.34
N LEU A 41 -3.94 0.59 7.67
CA LEU A 41 -2.94 0.90 6.67
C LEU A 41 -1.58 1.08 7.32
N LEU A 42 -1.53 1.78 8.45
CA LEU A 42 -0.27 1.97 9.14
C LEU A 42 0.33 0.65 9.60
N ARG A 43 -0.51 -0.30 9.99
CA ARG A 43 -0.01 -1.60 10.42
C ARG A 43 0.75 -2.27 9.29
N ILE A 44 0.32 -2.04 8.07
CA ILE A 44 0.99 -2.64 6.92
C ILE A 44 2.24 -1.87 6.56
N ILE A 45 2.17 -0.55 6.46
CA ILE A 45 3.31 0.19 5.96
C ILE A 45 4.40 0.38 7.01
N ARG A 46 4.09 0.13 8.28
CA ARG A 46 5.14 0.23 9.28
C ARG A 46 6.04 -0.99 9.31
N ARG A 47 5.69 -2.03 8.58
CA ARG A 47 6.59 -3.17 8.50
C ARG A 47 7.89 -2.70 7.89
N ARG A 48 8.95 -3.33 8.34
CA ARG A 48 10.28 -2.79 8.11
C ARG A 48 10.61 -2.45 6.67
N TYR A 49 10.20 -3.22 5.71
CA TYR A 49 10.60 -2.99 4.35
C TYR A 49 9.46 -2.57 3.44
N SER A 50 8.28 -2.30 3.97
CA SER A 50 7.13 -2.04 3.12
C SER A 50 7.33 -0.85 2.19
N LEU A 51 7.71 0.28 2.75
CA LEU A 51 7.88 1.48 1.93
C LEU A 51 9.08 1.36 1.00
N ALA A 52 10.13 0.70 1.46
CA ALA A 52 11.30 0.50 0.61
C ALA A 52 10.97 -0.38 -0.58
N VAL A 53 10.17 -1.42 -0.38
CA VAL A 53 9.75 -2.29 -1.47
C VAL A 53 8.87 -1.53 -2.44
N MET A 54 7.91 -0.75 -1.93
CA MET A 54 7.05 0.03 -2.80
C MET A 54 7.86 1.01 -3.63
N ASN A 55 8.82 1.66 -3.01
CA ASN A 55 9.64 2.63 -3.72
C ASN A 55 10.50 1.96 -4.79
N ALA A 56 11.04 0.80 -4.49
CA ALA A 56 11.84 0.08 -5.47
C ALA A 56 11.00 -0.32 -6.67
N ILE A 57 9.78 -0.77 -6.43
CA ILE A 57 8.90 -1.14 -7.51
C ILE A 57 8.51 0.07 -8.35
N HIS A 58 8.21 1.18 -7.67
CA HIS A 58 7.84 2.39 -8.39
C HIS A 58 8.96 2.89 -9.29
N ASN A 59 10.19 2.79 -8.83
CA ASN A 59 11.33 3.29 -9.60
C ASN A 59 11.70 2.39 -10.76
N HIS A 60 11.30 1.14 -10.71
CA HIS A 60 11.69 0.19 -11.72
C HIS A 60 10.63 -0.04 -12.77
N ARG A 61 9.57 0.54 -12.80
CA ARG A 61 8.48 0.31 -13.73
C ARG A 61 7.86 -1.07 -13.62
N THR A 62 8.44 -2.10 -14.19
CA THR A 62 7.87 -3.45 -14.13
C THR A 62 8.93 -4.42 -13.64
N PRO A 63 9.33 -4.32 -12.39
CA PRO A 63 10.37 -5.20 -11.88
C PRO A 63 9.87 -6.61 -11.65
N ARG A 64 10.77 -7.56 -11.80
CA ARG A 64 10.50 -8.91 -11.37
C ARG A 64 10.95 -9.05 -9.93
N TYR A 65 10.64 -10.18 -9.32
CA TYR A 65 11.06 -10.44 -7.95
C TYR A 65 12.56 -10.23 -7.78
N HIS A 66 13.32 -10.74 -8.72
CA HIS A 66 14.78 -10.63 -8.67
C HIS A 66 15.24 -9.17 -8.67
N ASP A 67 14.58 -8.34 -9.46
CA ASP A 67 14.93 -6.93 -9.52
C ASP A 67 14.67 -6.22 -8.21
N VAL A 68 13.57 -6.55 -7.57
CA VAL A 68 13.26 -5.96 -6.28
C VAL A 68 14.25 -6.45 -5.24
N ALA A 69 14.59 -7.73 -5.28
CA ALA A 69 15.52 -8.28 -4.32
C ALA A 69 16.90 -7.63 -4.45
N GLN A 70 17.31 -7.36 -5.67
CA GLN A 70 18.60 -6.72 -5.87
C GLN A 70 18.60 -5.26 -5.42
N ALA A 71 17.47 -4.61 -5.47
CA ALA A 71 17.38 -3.22 -5.04
C ALA A 71 17.42 -3.09 -3.52
N LEU A 72 17.23 -4.18 -2.80
CA LEU A 72 17.15 -4.14 -1.35
C LEU A 72 18.11 -5.18 -0.75
N PRO A 73 19.40 -4.94 -0.84
CA PRO A 73 20.35 -5.88 -0.29
C PRO A 73 20.13 -6.04 1.20
N GLY A 74 20.27 -7.22 1.68
CA GLY A 74 20.08 -7.49 3.10
C GLY A 74 18.70 -7.97 3.47
N ILE A 75 17.74 -7.91 2.56
CA ILE A 75 16.42 -8.43 2.89
C ILE A 75 16.41 -9.91 2.55
N SER A 76 15.86 -10.72 3.43
CA SER A 76 15.78 -12.16 3.16
C SER A 76 14.67 -12.43 2.16
N SER A 77 14.77 -13.55 1.46
CA SER A 77 13.75 -13.86 0.47
C SER A 77 12.39 -14.12 1.12
N SER A 78 12.36 -14.69 2.31
CA SER A 78 11.08 -14.90 2.97
C SER A 78 10.47 -13.58 3.40
N THR A 79 11.26 -12.65 3.89
CA THR A 79 10.75 -11.34 4.27
C THR A 79 10.24 -10.59 3.05
N LEU A 80 10.97 -10.64 1.95
CA LEU A 80 10.54 -9.97 0.74
C LEU A 80 9.23 -10.57 0.24
N ALA A 81 9.13 -11.90 0.22
CA ALA A 81 7.92 -12.55 -0.23
C ALA A 81 6.73 -12.19 0.65
N GLU A 82 6.92 -12.17 1.95
CA GLU A 82 5.85 -11.79 2.84
C GLU A 82 5.43 -10.34 2.66
N THR A 83 6.39 -9.46 2.46
CA THR A 83 6.11 -8.05 2.26
C THR A 83 5.33 -7.84 0.97
N LEU A 84 5.74 -8.53 -0.09
CA LEU A 84 5.02 -8.41 -1.35
C LEU A 84 3.59 -8.92 -1.22
N ARG A 85 3.39 -10.03 -0.53
CA ARG A 85 2.03 -10.55 -0.33
C ARG A 85 1.19 -9.61 0.51
N ALA A 86 1.77 -9.02 1.54
CA ALA A 86 1.03 -8.10 2.39
C ALA A 86 0.62 -6.84 1.62
N LEU A 87 1.51 -6.33 0.79
CA LEU A 87 1.19 -5.15 -0.01
C LEU A 87 0.13 -5.48 -1.07
N GLU A 88 0.20 -6.66 -1.63
CA GLU A 88 -0.79 -7.07 -2.61
C GLU A 88 -2.16 -7.23 -1.94
N ALA A 89 -2.20 -7.83 -0.77
CA ALA A 89 -3.44 -7.99 -0.04
C ALA A 89 -4.05 -6.66 0.35
N ALA A 90 -3.22 -5.65 0.57
CA ALA A 90 -3.70 -4.32 0.89
C ALA A 90 -4.05 -3.52 -0.36
N GLN A 91 -3.89 -4.13 -1.53
CA GLN A 91 -4.20 -3.48 -2.81
C GLN A 91 -3.33 -2.28 -3.10
N LEU A 92 -2.13 -2.29 -2.57
CA LEU A 92 -1.14 -1.27 -2.88
C LEU A 92 -0.23 -1.73 -4.00
N LEU A 93 -0.24 -3.01 -4.32
CA LEU A 93 0.64 -3.62 -5.27
C LEU A 93 -0.13 -4.63 -6.08
N ARG A 94 0.17 -4.74 -7.36
CA ARG A 94 -0.42 -5.77 -8.20
C ARG A 94 0.68 -6.61 -8.80
N ARG A 95 0.46 -7.92 -8.79
CA ARG A 95 1.38 -8.86 -9.38
C ARG A 95 0.79 -9.30 -10.70
N ASN A 96 1.53 -9.12 -11.76
CA ASN A 96 1.10 -9.56 -13.08
C ASN A 96 1.79 -10.86 -13.39
N ALA A 97 1.00 -11.87 -13.72
CA ALA A 97 1.55 -13.17 -14.05
C ALA A 97 2.33 -13.10 -15.34
N GLY A 98 3.22 -14.02 -15.54
CA GLY A 98 3.97 -14.06 -16.77
C GLY A 98 3.11 -14.41 -17.96
N SER A 99 3.65 -14.20 -19.14
CA SER A 99 2.98 -14.52 -20.38
C SER A 99 3.95 -15.29 -21.25
N ASP A 100 3.51 -15.64 -22.44
CA ASP A 100 4.40 -16.36 -23.35
C ASP A 100 5.63 -15.55 -23.70
N ASN A 101 5.48 -14.23 -23.80
CA ASN A 101 6.60 -13.38 -24.14
C ASN A 101 7.45 -13.06 -22.93
N ASN A 102 6.89 -13.11 -21.76
CA ASN A 102 7.63 -12.79 -20.54
C ASN A 102 7.15 -13.77 -19.48
N PRO A 103 7.87 -14.86 -19.29
CA PRO A 103 7.42 -15.90 -18.37
C PRO A 103 7.50 -15.54 -16.91
N PHE A 104 8.09 -14.41 -16.59
CA PHE A 104 8.27 -14.04 -15.20
C PHE A 104 7.17 -13.10 -14.74
N ALA A 105 6.74 -13.27 -13.50
CA ALA A 105 5.79 -12.34 -12.93
C ALA A 105 6.47 -11.00 -12.69
N THR A 106 5.72 -9.94 -12.87
CA THR A 106 6.22 -8.60 -12.58
C THR A 106 5.32 -7.93 -11.58
N TYR A 107 5.80 -6.86 -10.99
CA TYR A 107 5.06 -6.14 -9.97
C TYR A 107 4.85 -4.71 -10.40
N VAL A 108 3.74 -4.13 -10.00
CA VAL A 108 3.48 -2.73 -10.29
C VAL A 108 2.65 -2.17 -9.14
N LEU A 109 2.88 -0.93 -8.79
CA LEU A 109 2.06 -0.31 -7.77
C LEU A 109 0.69 0.01 -8.35
N THR A 110 -0.32 -0.16 -7.52
CA THR A 110 -1.65 0.28 -7.92
C THR A 110 -1.72 1.79 -7.80
N ASP A 111 -2.80 2.38 -8.28
CA ASP A 111 -2.99 3.80 -8.11
C ASP A 111 -2.99 4.17 -6.64
N SER A 112 -3.53 3.32 -5.79
CA SER A 112 -3.51 3.56 -4.35
C SER A 112 -2.09 3.58 -3.83
N GLY A 113 -1.26 2.66 -4.30
CA GLY A 113 0.13 2.61 -3.86
C GLY A 113 0.90 3.84 -4.28
N VAL A 114 0.70 4.28 -5.52
CA VAL A 114 1.38 5.47 -6.00
C VAL A 114 0.94 6.70 -5.22
N LYS A 115 -0.36 6.82 -4.97
CA LYS A 115 -0.86 7.95 -4.22
C LYS A 115 -0.34 7.95 -2.80
N LEU A 116 -0.27 6.79 -2.18
CA LEU A 116 0.23 6.69 -0.83
C LEU A 116 1.67 7.17 -0.75
N LEU A 117 2.54 6.70 -1.63
CA LEU A 117 3.93 7.14 -1.62
C LEU A 117 4.03 8.65 -1.83
N SER A 118 3.26 9.16 -2.76
CA SER A 118 3.30 10.58 -3.07
C SER A 118 2.86 11.41 -1.88
N ARG A 119 1.78 10.99 -1.22
CA ARG A 119 1.29 11.73 -0.08
C ARG A 119 2.21 11.65 1.11
N LEU A 120 2.84 10.50 1.32
CA LEU A 120 3.79 10.37 2.41
C LEU A 120 5.01 11.26 2.19
N ARG A 121 5.49 11.32 0.96
CA ARG A 121 6.61 12.17 0.65
C ARG A 121 6.27 13.64 0.86
N GLN A 122 5.06 14.01 0.43
CA GLN A 122 4.60 15.35 0.61
C GLN A 122 4.47 15.72 2.09
N LEU A 123 3.92 14.81 2.88
CA LEU A 123 3.78 15.02 4.30
C LEU A 123 5.15 15.23 4.93
N LEU A 124 6.12 14.42 4.56
CA LEU A 124 7.45 14.54 5.11
C LEU A 124 8.06 15.90 4.80
N GLN A 125 7.81 16.43 3.63
CA GLN A 125 8.35 17.72 3.28
C GLN A 125 7.70 18.85 4.05
N GLU A 126 6.49 18.64 4.54
CA GLU A 126 5.77 19.66 5.28
C GLU A 126 6.07 19.62 6.77
N LEU A 127 6.74 18.60 7.23
CA LEU A 127 7.12 18.54 8.62
C LEU A 127 8.40 19.36 8.85
#